data_b82f48782ca09d2002534cffbfae463d
#
_entry.id   b82f48782ca09d2002534cffbfae463d
#
_cell.length_a   1.000
_cell.length_b   1.000
_cell.length_c   1.000
_cell.angle_alpha   90.00
_cell.angle_beta   90.00
_cell.angle_gamma   90.00
#
_symmetry.space_group_name_H-M   'P 1'
#
loop_
_entity.id
_entity.type
_entity.pdbx_description
1 polymer ?
#
loop_
_entity_poly.entity_id
_entity_poly.type
_entity_poly.pdbx_seq_one_letter_code
_entity_poly.pdbx_strand_id
1 'polypeptide(L)'
;MYKYLIIFIFATFLNAQDLKIASYNVENFFDLSYDKTEYDEYIPNNKALWNQRNFNIKLENIIKVIEDLDADIIALQEIENENLIKLLKQKLPQYSYYNFTKYP
;
A
#
# COMPACT_ATOMS: atom_id res chain seq x y z
N MET A 1 66.25 -13.13 6.38
CA MET A 1 65.29 -12.15 5.87
C MET A 1 63.89 -12.73 6.02
N TYR A 2 63.05 -12.08 6.78
CA TYR A 2 61.70 -12.56 7.07
C TYR A 2 60.72 -11.93 6.08
N LYS A 3 59.90 -12.77 5.41
CA LYS A 3 58.82 -12.32 4.55
C LYS A 3 57.48 -12.51 5.26
N TYR A 4 56.69 -11.45 5.35
CA TYR A 4 55.35 -11.51 5.96
C TYR A 4 54.32 -11.37 4.87
N LEU A 5 53.37 -12.32 4.80
CA LEU A 5 52.20 -12.23 3.97
C LEU A 5 51.02 -11.80 4.87
N ILE A 6 50.61 -10.56 4.72
CA ILE A 6 49.42 -10.04 5.46
C ILE A 6 48.21 -10.25 4.56
N ILE A 7 47.34 -11.18 4.94
CA ILE A 7 46.07 -11.38 4.26
C ILE A 7 45.02 -10.57 5.03
N PHE A 8 44.56 -9.46 4.42
CA PHE A 8 43.39 -8.77 4.90
C PHE A 8 42.14 -9.50 4.44
N ILE A 9 41.52 -10.25 5.36
CA ILE A 9 40.20 -10.81 5.10
C ILE A 9 39.19 -9.71 5.44
N PHE A 10 38.67 -9.03 4.42
CA PHE A 10 37.51 -8.20 4.54
C PHE A 10 36.30 -9.12 4.68
N ALA A 11 35.90 -9.42 5.92
CA ALA A 11 34.59 -10.02 6.16
C ALA A 11 33.55 -8.91 5.95
N THR A 12 33.04 -8.78 4.73
CA THR A 12 31.84 -7.99 4.49
C THR A 12 30.67 -8.78 5.05
N PHE A 13 30.16 -8.34 6.19
CA PHE A 13 28.88 -8.82 6.68
C PHE A 13 27.79 -8.25 5.76
N LEU A 14 27.42 -9.01 4.74
CA LEU A 14 26.21 -8.74 3.97
C LEU A 14 25.04 -9.09 4.86
N ASN A 15 24.45 -8.09 5.50
CA ASN A 15 23.14 -8.23 6.10
C ASN A 15 22.13 -8.33 4.94
N ALA A 16 21.87 -9.55 4.47
CA ALA A 16 20.75 -9.80 3.59
C ALA A 16 19.49 -9.64 4.43
N GLN A 17 18.79 -8.52 4.27
CA GLN A 17 17.44 -8.36 4.81
C GLN A 17 16.47 -9.06 3.87
N ASP A 18 15.58 -9.89 4.45
CA ASP A 18 14.48 -10.46 3.69
C ASP A 18 13.55 -9.34 3.24
N LEU A 19 13.22 -9.32 1.95
CA LEU A 19 12.24 -8.41 1.38
C LEU A 19 10.86 -9.04 1.49
N LYS A 20 9.97 -8.41 2.24
CA LYS A 20 8.58 -8.84 2.39
C LYS A 20 7.69 -8.12 1.39
N ILE A 21 7.09 -8.86 0.49
CA ILE A 21 6.17 -8.35 -0.53
C ILE A 21 4.79 -8.95 -0.27
N ALA A 22 3.76 -8.10 -0.29
CA ALA A 22 2.37 -8.50 -0.11
C ALA A 22 1.52 -8.06 -1.30
N SER A 23 0.47 -8.82 -1.58
CA SER A 23 -0.60 -8.45 -2.50
C SER A 23 -1.92 -8.43 -1.73
N TYR A 24 -2.67 -7.35 -1.86
CA TYR A 24 -3.90 -7.15 -1.10
C TYR A 24 -4.99 -6.54 -1.97
N ASN A 25 -6.03 -7.34 -2.23
CA ASN A 25 -7.25 -6.83 -2.85
C ASN A 25 -8.12 -6.19 -1.75
N VAL A 26 -8.34 -4.88 -1.86
CA VAL A 26 -9.09 -4.12 -0.86
C VAL A 26 -10.62 -4.22 -1.01
N GLU A 27 -11.09 -4.98 -2.01
CA GLU A 27 -12.51 -5.18 -2.29
C GLU A 27 -13.27 -3.88 -2.54
N ASN A 28 -13.01 -3.25 -3.69
CA ASN A 28 -13.73 -2.06 -4.15
C ASN A 28 -13.62 -0.85 -3.19
N PHE A 29 -12.47 -0.19 -3.20
CA PHE A 29 -12.32 1.07 -2.47
C PHE A 29 -12.65 2.25 -3.38
N PHE A 30 -13.83 2.82 -3.19
CA PHE A 30 -14.35 3.98 -3.90
C PHE A 30 -14.30 5.23 -3.04
N ASP A 31 -14.16 6.40 -3.67
CA ASP A 31 -14.34 7.67 -2.98
C ASP A 31 -15.83 8.06 -2.85
N LEU A 32 -16.09 9.24 -2.34
CA LEU A 32 -17.44 9.76 -2.17
C LEU A 32 -17.83 10.76 -3.28
N SER A 33 -17.09 10.81 -4.38
CA SER A 33 -17.41 11.61 -5.55
C SER A 33 -18.12 10.75 -6.57
N TYR A 34 -19.28 11.22 -7.04
CA TYR A 34 -20.05 10.51 -8.06
C TYR A 34 -19.59 10.91 -9.46
N ASP A 35 -19.00 10.00 -10.19
CA ASP A 35 -18.52 10.21 -11.57
C ASP A 35 -19.30 9.42 -12.64
N LYS A 36 -20.34 8.69 -12.21
CA LYS A 36 -21.21 7.84 -13.02
C LYS A 36 -20.59 6.52 -13.49
N THR A 37 -19.45 6.14 -12.95
CA THR A 37 -18.78 4.86 -13.25
C THR A 37 -18.86 3.86 -12.09
N GLU A 38 -19.38 4.29 -10.95
CA GLU A 38 -19.49 3.47 -9.74
C GLU A 38 -20.54 2.36 -9.91
N TYR A 39 -20.29 1.24 -9.24
CA TYR A 39 -21.34 0.26 -8.98
C TYR A 39 -22.43 0.86 -8.09
N ASP A 40 -23.65 0.35 -8.21
CA ASP A 40 -24.81 0.90 -7.47
C ASP A 40 -24.58 0.99 -5.96
N GLU A 41 -23.83 0.02 -5.40
CA GLU A 41 -23.50 -0.01 -3.96
C GLU A 41 -22.58 1.14 -3.52
N TYR A 42 -21.84 1.73 -4.47
CA TYR A 42 -20.85 2.78 -4.19
C TYR A 42 -21.25 4.15 -4.68
N ILE A 43 -22.50 4.30 -5.12
CA ILE A 43 -23.06 5.64 -5.39
C ILE A 43 -23.21 6.36 -4.06
N PRO A 44 -22.54 7.53 -3.87
CA PRO A 44 -22.55 8.22 -2.59
C PRO A 44 -23.97 8.61 -2.14
N ASN A 45 -24.25 8.33 -0.86
CA ASN A 45 -25.51 8.66 -0.20
C ASN A 45 -26.77 8.03 -0.84
N ASN A 46 -26.59 6.95 -1.59
CA ASN A 46 -27.69 6.16 -2.12
C ASN A 46 -28.16 5.11 -1.09
N LYS A 47 -29.19 4.33 -1.45
CA LYS A 47 -29.81 3.31 -0.58
C LYS A 47 -28.82 2.27 -0.03
N ALA A 48 -27.71 2.03 -0.68
CA ALA A 48 -26.66 1.11 -0.26
C ALA A 48 -25.75 1.67 0.86
N LEU A 49 -25.98 2.88 1.32
CA LEU A 49 -25.31 3.48 2.47
C LEU A 49 -23.79 3.74 2.26
N TRP A 50 -23.33 3.96 1.03
CA TRP A 50 -21.98 4.44 0.82
C TRP A 50 -21.91 5.93 1.18
N ASN A 51 -21.45 6.21 2.38
CA ASN A 51 -21.42 7.53 2.97
C ASN A 51 -20.08 7.76 3.70
N GLN A 52 -19.89 8.96 4.24
CA GLN A 52 -18.65 9.33 4.93
C GLN A 52 -18.30 8.36 6.08
N ARG A 53 -19.29 7.93 6.84
CA ARG A 53 -19.07 6.98 7.94
C ARG A 53 -18.53 5.66 7.43
N ASN A 54 -19.17 5.07 6.43
CA ASN A 54 -18.78 3.78 5.88
C ASN A 54 -17.47 3.87 5.10
N PHE A 55 -17.22 4.99 4.42
CA PHE A 55 -15.93 5.28 3.82
C PHE A 55 -14.81 5.29 4.87
N ASN A 56 -15.01 5.98 5.99
CA ASN A 56 -14.02 6.03 7.06
C ASN A 56 -13.75 4.66 7.67
N ILE A 57 -14.78 3.85 7.89
CA ILE A 57 -14.63 2.47 8.38
C ILE A 57 -13.80 1.64 7.39
N LYS A 58 -14.11 1.72 6.11
CA LYS A 58 -13.37 1.02 5.06
C LYS A 58 -11.90 1.44 5.03
N LEU A 59 -11.65 2.74 5.08
CA LEU A 59 -10.30 3.30 5.10
C LEU A 59 -9.49 2.81 6.30
N GLU A 60 -10.08 2.87 7.49
CA GLU A 60 -9.43 2.41 8.72
C GLU A 60 -9.11 0.92 8.68
N ASN A 61 -10.02 0.11 8.16
CA ASN A 61 -9.80 -1.32 8.00
C ASN A 61 -8.68 -1.64 7.01
N ILE A 62 -8.62 -0.93 5.89
CA ILE A 62 -7.53 -1.08 4.91
C ILE A 62 -6.19 -0.73 5.54
N ILE A 63 -6.11 0.40 6.25
CA ILE A 63 -4.89 0.84 6.94
C ILE A 63 -4.44 -0.22 7.94
N LYS A 64 -5.36 -0.75 8.74
CA LYS A 64 -5.06 -1.78 9.73
C LYS A 64 -4.49 -3.04 9.08
N VAL A 65 -5.08 -3.51 7.99
CA VAL A 65 -4.56 -4.69 7.27
C VAL A 65 -3.15 -4.42 6.75
N ILE A 66 -2.91 -3.24 6.17
CA ILE A 66 -1.59 -2.86 5.65
C ILE A 66 -0.56 -2.82 6.78
N GLU A 67 -0.90 -2.24 7.92
CA GLU A 67 -0.02 -2.19 9.10
C GLU A 67 0.27 -3.59 9.64
N ASP A 68 -0.75 -4.45 9.73
CA ASP A 68 -0.60 -5.82 10.22
C ASP A 68 0.24 -6.68 9.26
N LEU A 69 0.15 -6.45 7.95
CA LEU A 69 1.01 -7.11 6.96
C LEU A 69 2.47 -6.75 7.13
N ASP A 70 2.76 -5.53 7.52
CA ASP A 70 4.12 -5.01 7.73
C ASP A 70 5.09 -5.38 6.60
N ALA A 71 4.62 -5.22 5.36
CA ALA A 71 5.41 -5.55 4.18
C ALA A 71 6.21 -4.34 3.69
N ASP A 72 7.35 -4.61 3.06
CA ASP A 72 8.20 -3.58 2.46
C ASP A 72 7.59 -3.01 1.18
N ILE A 73 6.91 -3.88 0.41
CA ILE A 73 6.19 -3.52 -0.81
C ILE A 73 4.79 -4.14 -0.75
N ILE A 74 3.78 -3.34 -1.02
CA ILE A 74 2.39 -3.82 -1.10
C ILE A 74 1.80 -3.46 -2.46
N ALA A 75 1.28 -4.45 -3.16
CA ALA A 75 0.44 -4.24 -4.33
C ALA A 75 -1.02 -4.27 -3.90
N LEU A 76 -1.73 -3.18 -4.18
CA LEU A 76 -3.15 -3.05 -3.88
C LEU A 76 -3.98 -3.17 -5.15
N GLN A 77 -5.11 -3.86 -5.09
CA GLN A 77 -6.05 -4.01 -6.18
C GLN A 77 -7.42 -3.47 -5.81
N GLU A 78 -8.19 -3.09 -6.81
CA GLU A 78 -9.56 -2.57 -6.70
C GLU A 78 -9.65 -1.23 -5.95
N ILE A 79 -8.72 -0.34 -6.24
CA ILE A 79 -8.75 1.05 -5.80
C ILE A 79 -9.18 1.92 -6.98
N GLU A 80 -10.23 2.69 -6.79
CA GLU A 80 -10.88 3.46 -7.86
C GLU A 80 -9.94 4.45 -8.56
N ASN A 81 -9.13 5.19 -7.79
CA ASN A 81 -8.32 6.27 -8.34
C ASN A 81 -7.05 6.56 -7.56
N GLU A 82 -6.17 7.36 -8.15
CA GLU A 82 -4.90 7.75 -7.57
C GLU A 82 -5.04 8.59 -6.29
N ASN A 83 -6.11 9.39 -6.17
CA ASN A 83 -6.34 10.21 -4.97
C ASN A 83 -6.51 9.35 -3.72
N LEU A 84 -7.12 8.18 -3.84
CA LEU A 84 -7.24 7.21 -2.76
C LEU A 84 -5.87 6.62 -2.37
N ILE A 85 -4.99 6.37 -3.33
CA ILE A 85 -3.61 5.95 -3.05
C ILE A 85 -2.85 7.05 -2.30
N LYS A 86 -2.98 8.30 -2.72
CA LYS A 86 -2.38 9.44 -2.02
C LYS A 86 -2.88 9.58 -0.59
N LEU A 87 -4.17 9.34 -0.38
CA LEU A 87 -4.77 9.34 0.96
C LEU A 87 -4.18 8.23 1.83
N LEU A 88 -4.11 7.01 1.30
CA LEU A 88 -3.48 5.89 2.01
C LEU A 88 -2.02 6.18 2.36
N LYS A 89 -1.25 6.71 1.41
CA LYS A 89 0.15 7.10 1.65
C LYS A 89 0.28 8.14 2.77
N GLN A 90 -0.61 9.12 2.82
CA GLN A 90 -0.66 10.11 3.90
C GLN A 90 -0.87 9.47 5.27
N LYS A 91 -1.72 8.46 5.35
CA LYS A 91 -2.03 7.72 6.58
C LYS A 91 -0.96 6.70 6.96
N LEU A 92 -0.11 6.33 6.01
CA LEU A 92 0.93 5.30 6.14
C LEU A 92 2.31 5.90 5.84
N PRO A 93 2.86 6.76 6.73
CA PRO A 93 4.09 7.50 6.46
C PRO A 93 5.33 6.63 6.33
N GLN A 94 5.28 5.38 6.77
CA GLN A 94 6.35 4.40 6.58
C GLN A 94 6.57 4.03 5.12
N TYR A 95 5.58 4.24 4.25
CA TYR A 95 5.71 4.06 2.80
C TYR A 95 6.05 5.39 2.14
N SER A 96 7.29 5.52 1.69
CA SER A 96 7.81 6.78 1.11
C SER A 96 7.40 6.99 -0.35
N TYR A 97 7.12 5.90 -1.07
CA TYR A 97 6.84 5.92 -2.50
C TYR A 97 5.55 5.19 -2.84
N TYR A 98 4.90 5.64 -3.91
CA TYR A 98 3.79 4.91 -4.51
C TYR A 98 3.88 4.99 -6.04
N ASN A 99 3.25 4.05 -6.70
CA ASN A 99 2.96 4.08 -8.12
C ASN A 99 1.49 3.71 -8.33
N PHE A 100 0.86 4.32 -9.30
CA PHE A 100 -0.52 4.03 -9.66
C PHE A 100 -0.61 3.66 -11.14
N THR A 101 -1.13 2.48 -11.44
CA THR A 101 -1.28 1.99 -12.80
C THR A 101 -2.67 2.34 -13.32
N LYS A 102 -2.73 3.14 -14.37
CA LYS A 102 -3.99 3.35 -15.11
C LYS A 102 -4.05 2.35 -16.24
N TYR A 103 -5.17 1.65 -16.33
CA TYR A 103 -5.49 0.98 -17.57
C TYR A 103 -5.93 2.02 -18.61
N PRO A 104 -5.48 1.88 -19.86
CA PRO A 104 -5.93 2.76 -20.94
C PRO A 104 -7.43 2.57 -21.24
#